data_b879c5394c946b4a79cc8a4eb927624e
#
_entry.id   b879c5394c946b4a79cc8a4eb927624e
#
_cell.length_a   1.000
_cell.length_b   1.000
_cell.length_c   1.000
_cell.angle_alpha   90.00
_cell.angle_beta   90.00
_cell.angle_gamma   90.00
#
_symmetry.space_group_name_H-M   'P 1'
#
loop_
_entity.id
_entity.type
_entity.pdbx_description
1 polymer ?
#
loop_
_entity_poly.entity_id
_entity_poly.type
_entity_poly.pdbx_seq_one_letter_code
_entity_poly.pdbx_strand_id
1 'polypeptide(L)'
;IRDVYKRQIKDGSNVMADMATQCFAGNAARGMSLVTLHNGGGTGIGNAINGGFGLVLDGSERVDNVIRSSLLWDVMCGVARRGWARNAHSIETATEFNHEHNDAQITLPYLVDDALIDGLVK
;
A
#
# COMPACT_ATOMS: atom_id res chain seq x y z
N ILE A 1 9.05 -11.18 -16.22
CA ILE A 1 9.62 -12.17 -15.26
C ILE A 1 10.86 -11.62 -14.53
N ARG A 2 11.47 -10.57 -15.04
CA ARG A 2 12.71 -10.02 -14.47
C ARG A 2 12.55 -9.26 -13.13
N ASP A 3 11.35 -8.84 -12.78
CA ASP A 3 11.12 -7.92 -11.66
C ASP A 3 10.68 -8.60 -10.36
N VAL A 4 10.17 -9.81 -10.42
CA VAL A 4 9.63 -10.51 -9.24
C VAL A 4 10.73 -10.80 -8.21
N TYR A 5 11.94 -11.07 -8.67
CA TYR A 5 13.07 -11.37 -7.77
C TYR A 5 13.82 -10.14 -7.25
N LYS A 6 13.67 -8.99 -7.89
CA LYS A 6 14.39 -7.76 -7.50
C LYS A 6 13.64 -6.88 -6.50
N ARG A 7 12.32 -7.05 -6.40
CA ARG A 7 11.47 -6.32 -5.45
C ARG A 7 11.15 -7.15 -4.22
N GLN A 8 12.17 -7.68 -3.58
CA GLN A 8 11.96 -8.35 -2.31
C GLN A 8 11.56 -7.32 -1.25
N ILE A 9 10.33 -7.41 -0.82
CA ILE A 9 9.86 -6.69 0.37
C ILE A 9 10.54 -7.31 1.58
N LYS A 10 11.34 -6.51 2.29
CA LYS A 10 12.17 -7.00 3.40
C LYS A 10 11.54 -6.78 4.78
N ASP A 11 10.42 -6.09 4.85
CA ASP A 11 9.73 -5.74 6.09
C ASP A 11 8.67 -6.77 6.54
N GLY A 12 8.59 -7.90 5.85
CA GLY A 12 7.64 -8.98 6.16
C GLY A 12 6.19 -8.73 5.67
N SER A 13 5.88 -7.58 5.09
CA SER A 13 4.52 -7.27 4.62
C SER A 13 4.06 -8.19 3.48
N ASN A 14 4.98 -8.82 2.76
CA ASN A 14 4.68 -9.75 1.68
C ASN A 14 4.12 -11.11 2.13
N VAL A 15 4.21 -11.46 3.40
CA VAL A 15 3.62 -12.69 3.96
C VAL A 15 2.25 -12.46 4.58
N MET A 16 1.81 -11.20 4.64
CA MET A 16 0.52 -10.80 5.20
C MET A 16 -0.56 -10.81 4.11
N ALA A 17 -1.76 -11.31 4.45
CA ALA A 17 -2.91 -11.31 3.55
C ALA A 17 -3.75 -10.03 3.64
N ASP A 18 -3.64 -9.29 4.72
CA ASP A 18 -4.49 -8.13 5.03
C ASP A 18 -4.31 -6.96 4.05
N MET A 19 -3.11 -6.74 3.53
CA MET A 19 -2.88 -5.70 2.51
C MET A 19 -3.62 -6.00 1.21
N ALA A 20 -3.57 -7.24 0.73
CA ALA A 20 -4.28 -7.65 -0.47
C ALA A 20 -5.80 -7.54 -0.28
N THR A 21 -6.30 -7.92 0.90
CA THR A 21 -7.72 -7.79 1.26
C THR A 21 -8.14 -6.31 1.32
N GLN A 22 -7.33 -5.45 1.90
CA GLN A 22 -7.59 -4.02 1.96
C GLN A 22 -7.62 -3.39 0.56
N CYS A 23 -6.66 -3.72 -0.31
CA CYS A 23 -6.65 -3.25 -1.70
C CYS A 23 -7.88 -3.71 -2.46
N PHE A 24 -8.28 -4.97 -2.33
CA PHE A 24 -9.49 -5.52 -2.92
C PHE A 24 -10.73 -4.73 -2.47
N ALA A 25 -10.95 -4.59 -1.16
CA ALA A 25 -12.11 -3.90 -0.61
C ALA A 25 -12.13 -2.41 -0.99
N GLY A 26 -10.99 -1.75 -0.91
CA GLY A 26 -10.88 -0.32 -1.21
C GLY A 26 -11.07 0.01 -2.69
N ASN A 27 -10.56 -0.80 -3.60
CA ASN A 27 -10.76 -0.63 -5.03
C ASN A 27 -12.20 -0.94 -5.44
N ALA A 28 -12.85 -1.95 -4.82
CA ALA A 28 -14.27 -2.20 -4.98
C ALA A 28 -15.12 -1.00 -4.54
N ALA A 29 -14.85 -0.46 -3.37
CA ALA A 29 -15.56 0.69 -2.81
C ALA A 29 -15.42 1.97 -3.68
N ARG A 30 -14.32 2.10 -4.44
CA ARG A 30 -14.06 3.23 -5.33
C ARG A 30 -14.65 3.07 -6.73
N GLY A 31 -15.25 1.94 -7.03
CA GLY A 31 -15.97 1.73 -8.29
C GLY A 31 -15.10 1.19 -9.42
N MET A 32 -14.05 0.45 -9.12
CA MET A 32 -13.30 -0.31 -10.12
C MET A 32 -14.23 -1.30 -10.85
N SER A 33 -14.04 -1.47 -12.15
CA SER A 33 -14.86 -2.35 -12.98
C SER A 33 -14.63 -3.84 -12.68
N LEU A 34 -13.43 -4.17 -12.24
CA LEU A 34 -13.02 -5.50 -11.83
C LEU A 34 -12.16 -5.40 -10.57
N VAL A 35 -12.41 -6.24 -9.61
CA VAL A 35 -11.52 -6.46 -8.47
C VAL A 35 -11.34 -7.95 -8.26
N THR A 36 -10.14 -8.35 -7.90
CA THR A 36 -9.77 -9.74 -7.68
C THR A 36 -9.01 -9.92 -6.39
N LEU A 37 -9.22 -11.07 -5.78
CA LEU A 37 -8.41 -11.59 -4.68
C LEU A 37 -8.03 -13.01 -5.04
N HIS A 38 -6.76 -13.31 -5.19
CA HIS A 38 -6.34 -14.60 -5.76
C HIS A 38 -4.99 -15.07 -5.21
N ASN A 39 -4.73 -16.36 -5.31
CA ASN A 39 -3.42 -16.95 -5.12
C ASN A 39 -2.73 -17.07 -6.48
N GLY A 40 -1.42 -16.90 -6.50
CA GLY A 40 -0.64 -17.12 -7.71
C GLY A 40 0.11 -15.89 -8.18
N GLY A 41 0.81 -16.06 -9.28
CA GLY A 41 1.61 -15.01 -9.88
C GLY A 41 0.75 -13.90 -10.48
N GLY A 42 1.29 -12.72 -10.55
CA GLY A 42 0.64 -11.60 -11.19
C GLY A 42 0.77 -10.30 -10.40
N THR A 43 -0.18 -9.43 -10.59
CA THR A 43 -0.26 -8.17 -9.87
C THR A 43 -0.78 -8.39 -8.46
N GLY A 44 -0.17 -7.75 -7.50
CA GLY A 44 -0.64 -7.80 -6.14
C GLY A 44 0.47 -7.78 -5.12
N ILE A 45 0.10 -7.99 -3.88
CA ILE A 45 0.98 -7.84 -2.74
C ILE A 45 0.99 -9.15 -1.95
N GLY A 46 2.15 -9.77 -1.89
CA GLY A 46 2.41 -10.85 -0.97
C GLY A 46 2.54 -12.24 -1.58
N ASN A 47 3.05 -13.14 -0.77
CA ASN A 47 3.26 -14.54 -1.12
C ASN A 47 2.02 -15.40 -0.89
N ALA A 48 1.19 -15.02 0.08
CA ALA A 48 0.03 -15.80 0.47
C ALA A 48 -1.18 -15.54 -0.43
N ILE A 49 -1.43 -14.26 -0.76
CA ILE A 49 -2.58 -13.82 -1.52
C ILE A 49 -2.26 -12.52 -2.23
N ASN A 50 -2.85 -12.29 -3.39
CA ASN A 50 -2.69 -11.09 -4.18
C ASN A 50 -4.02 -10.41 -4.43
N GLY A 51 -4.02 -9.08 -4.45
CA GLY A 51 -5.11 -8.26 -4.93
C GLY A 51 -4.85 -7.78 -6.35
N GLY A 52 -5.90 -7.56 -7.10
CA GLY A 52 -5.82 -6.97 -8.44
C GLY A 52 -7.07 -6.18 -8.76
N PHE A 53 -6.96 -5.27 -9.70
CA PHE A 53 -8.09 -4.47 -10.17
C PHE A 53 -7.96 -4.13 -11.65
N GLY A 54 -9.08 -3.77 -12.25
CA GLY A 54 -9.16 -3.25 -13.60
C GLY A 54 -10.25 -2.19 -13.70
N LEU A 55 -10.07 -1.25 -14.59
CA LEU A 55 -11.04 -0.20 -14.86
C LEU A 55 -11.26 -0.07 -16.37
N VAL A 56 -12.53 -0.07 -16.77
CA VAL A 56 -12.92 0.23 -18.15
C VAL A 56 -12.92 1.75 -18.32
N LEU A 57 -12.08 2.25 -19.22
CA LEU A 57 -11.99 3.66 -19.57
C LEU A 57 -13.00 3.97 -20.67
N ASP A 58 -14.05 4.67 -20.34
CA ASP A 58 -15.13 5.04 -21.26
C ASP A 58 -15.18 6.55 -21.58
N GLY A 59 -14.23 7.32 -21.04
CA GLY A 59 -14.15 8.77 -21.21
C GLY A 59 -15.17 9.57 -20.40
N SER A 60 -15.89 8.93 -19.49
CA SER A 60 -16.87 9.61 -18.62
C SER A 60 -16.19 10.28 -17.42
N GLU A 61 -16.78 11.39 -16.95
CA GLU A 61 -16.35 12.08 -15.73
C GLU A 61 -16.39 11.14 -14.50
N ARG A 62 -17.34 10.21 -14.47
CA ARG A 62 -17.41 9.18 -13.43
C ARG A 62 -16.12 8.35 -13.38
N VAL A 63 -15.66 7.89 -14.53
CA VAL A 63 -14.45 7.07 -14.62
C VAL A 63 -13.20 7.89 -14.30
N ASP A 64 -13.13 9.15 -14.71
CA ASP A 64 -12.04 10.07 -14.34
C ASP A 64 -11.96 10.24 -12.81
N ASN A 65 -13.09 10.38 -12.14
CA ASN A 65 -13.12 10.48 -10.68
C ASN A 65 -12.70 9.16 -9.99
N VAL A 66 -13.08 8.02 -10.55
CA VAL A 66 -12.62 6.71 -10.09
C VAL A 66 -11.11 6.61 -10.20
N ILE A 67 -10.51 6.98 -11.35
CA ILE A 67 -9.06 6.96 -11.55
C ILE A 67 -8.37 7.81 -10.48
N ARG A 68 -8.76 9.08 -10.34
CA ARG A 68 -8.12 10.01 -9.40
C ARG A 68 -8.13 9.50 -7.97
N SER A 69 -9.29 9.01 -7.50
CA SER A 69 -9.40 8.53 -6.12
C SER A 69 -8.74 7.19 -5.90
N SER A 70 -8.83 6.28 -6.87
CA SER A 70 -8.36 4.90 -6.69
C SER A 70 -6.86 4.76 -6.82
N LEU A 71 -6.23 5.42 -7.79
CA LEU A 71 -4.78 5.30 -7.98
C LEU A 71 -4.02 5.93 -6.82
N LEU A 72 -4.45 7.11 -6.38
CA LEU A 72 -3.84 7.75 -5.21
C LEU A 72 -4.00 6.85 -3.96
N TRP A 73 -5.21 6.39 -3.71
CA TRP A 73 -5.49 5.57 -2.54
C TRP A 73 -4.73 4.24 -2.57
N ASP A 74 -4.68 3.55 -3.71
CA ASP A 74 -4.02 2.24 -3.84
C ASP A 74 -2.54 2.33 -3.47
N VAL A 75 -1.86 3.35 -3.97
CA VAL A 75 -0.44 3.60 -3.65
C VAL A 75 -0.26 4.04 -2.21
N MET A 76 -1.00 5.05 -1.77
CA MET A 76 -0.77 5.68 -0.47
C MET A 76 -1.23 4.81 0.70
N CYS A 77 -2.22 3.95 0.52
CA CYS A 77 -2.58 2.98 1.56
C CYS A 77 -1.46 1.95 1.78
N GLY A 78 -0.78 1.53 0.72
CA GLY A 78 0.41 0.69 0.82
C GLY A 78 1.58 1.40 1.51
N VAL A 79 1.83 2.65 1.17
CA VAL A 79 2.84 3.50 1.82
C VAL A 79 2.55 3.63 3.30
N ALA A 80 1.31 3.95 3.69
CA ALA A 80 0.91 4.10 5.08
C ALA A 80 1.15 2.82 5.89
N ARG A 81 0.68 1.68 5.39
CA ARG A 81 0.84 0.38 6.08
C ARG A 81 2.30 -0.01 6.24
N ARG A 82 3.11 0.18 5.20
CA ARG A 82 4.54 -0.12 5.24
C ARG A 82 5.32 0.88 6.09
N GLY A 83 4.89 2.12 6.16
CA GLY A 83 5.42 3.11 7.10
C GLY A 83 5.21 2.67 8.57
N TRP A 84 4.02 2.15 8.88
CA TRP A 84 3.75 1.55 10.20
C TRP A 84 4.53 0.27 10.47
N ALA A 85 4.93 -0.48 9.43
CA ALA A 85 5.86 -1.60 9.52
C ALA A 85 7.34 -1.15 9.57
N ARG A 86 7.61 0.15 9.74
CA ARG A 86 8.95 0.77 9.86
C ARG A 86 9.80 0.64 8.59
N ASN A 87 9.19 0.55 7.43
CA ASN A 87 9.91 0.65 6.17
C ASN A 87 10.40 2.08 5.96
N ALA A 88 11.71 2.29 5.89
CA ALA A 88 12.33 3.61 5.83
C ALA A 88 11.85 4.45 4.63
N HIS A 89 11.79 3.86 3.43
CA HIS A 89 11.34 4.57 2.22
C HIS A 89 9.85 4.93 2.30
N SER A 90 9.03 4.10 2.93
CA SER A 90 7.61 4.42 3.11
C SER A 90 7.40 5.54 4.14
N ILE A 91 8.24 5.60 5.16
CA ILE A 91 8.24 6.71 6.13
C ILE A 91 8.65 8.02 5.46
N GLU A 92 9.71 7.99 4.65
CA GLU A 92 10.17 9.14 3.86
C GLU A 92 9.05 9.65 2.94
N THR A 93 8.49 8.76 2.11
CA THR A 93 7.38 9.11 1.20
C THR A 93 6.15 9.66 1.93
N ALA A 94 5.79 9.07 3.07
CA ALA A 94 4.66 9.56 3.88
C ALA A 94 4.96 10.94 4.49
N THR A 95 6.21 11.19 4.86
CA THR A 95 6.64 12.50 5.39
C THR A 95 6.59 13.57 4.31
N GLU A 96 7.09 13.27 3.10
CA GLU A 96 7.00 14.16 1.94
C GLU A 96 5.54 14.47 1.59
N PHE A 97 4.70 13.44 1.50
CA PHE A 97 3.27 13.61 1.25
C PHE A 97 2.61 14.54 2.28
N ASN A 98 2.88 14.32 3.56
CA ASN A 98 2.33 15.15 4.64
C ASN A 98 2.80 16.61 4.58
N HIS A 99 3.98 16.85 4.02
CA HIS A 99 4.50 18.20 3.86
C HIS A 99 3.87 18.94 2.67
N GLU A 100 3.51 18.21 1.63
CA GLU A 100 2.92 18.77 0.40
C GLU A 100 1.39 18.94 0.49
N HIS A 101 0.72 18.19 1.38
CA HIS A 101 -0.73 18.14 1.49
C HIS A 101 -1.20 18.61 2.86
N ASN A 102 -1.89 19.75 2.90
CA ASN A 102 -2.41 20.31 4.14
C ASN A 102 -3.79 19.76 4.54
N ASP A 103 -4.47 19.11 3.62
CA ASP A 103 -5.85 18.59 3.76
C ASP A 103 -5.91 17.09 4.04
N ALA A 104 -4.77 16.41 3.96
CA ALA A 104 -4.65 14.98 4.20
C ALA A 104 -3.34 14.67 4.92
N GLN A 105 -3.37 13.72 5.85
CA GLN A 105 -2.19 13.31 6.60
C GLN A 105 -2.12 11.81 6.78
N ILE A 106 -0.97 11.24 6.46
CA ILE A 106 -0.62 9.85 6.76
C ILE A 106 0.04 9.82 8.13
N THR A 107 -0.57 9.13 9.08
CA THR A 107 0.02 8.94 10.41
C THR A 107 1.23 8.01 10.33
N LEU A 108 2.25 8.33 11.11
CA LEU A 108 3.47 7.53 11.21
C LEU A 108 3.68 7.06 12.65
N PRO A 109 4.33 5.89 12.86
CA PRO A 109 4.67 5.44 14.19
C PRO A 109 5.76 6.33 14.80
N TYR A 110 5.72 6.50 16.11
CA TYR A 110 6.87 7.01 16.84
C TYR A 110 8.00 5.97 16.79
N LEU A 111 9.15 6.38 16.29
CA LEU A 111 10.34 5.53 16.28
C LEU A 111 11.02 5.64 17.65
N VAL A 112 11.10 4.54 18.34
CA VAL A 112 11.90 4.43 19.57
C VAL A 112 13.34 4.15 19.18
N ASP A 113 14.28 4.81 19.84
CA ASP A 113 15.71 4.56 19.65
C ASP A 113 16.02 3.10 20.04
N ASP A 114 16.69 2.37 19.15
CA ASP A 114 17.06 0.97 19.36
C ASP A 114 17.95 0.80 20.60
N ALA A 115 18.78 1.78 20.90
CA ALA A 115 19.61 1.80 22.11
C ALA A 115 18.79 1.81 23.41
N LEU A 116 17.59 2.41 23.37
CA LEU A 116 16.68 2.42 24.52
C LEU A 116 16.04 1.04 24.72
N ILE A 117 15.70 0.35 23.63
CA ILE A 117 15.13 -1.00 23.66
C ILE A 117 16.18 -1.99 24.17
N ASP A 118 17.40 -1.93 23.67
CA ASP A 118 18.53 -2.79 24.09
C ASP A 118 18.87 -2.60 25.58
N GLY A 119 18.63 -1.40 26.11
CA GLY A 119 18.78 -1.10 27.53
C GLY A 119 17.71 -1.70 28.45
N LEU A 120 16.51 -1.97 27.90
CA LEU A 120 15.36 -2.52 28.67
C LEU A 120 15.32 -4.06 28.69
N VAL A 121 16.05 -4.73 27.81
CA VAL A 121 16.04 -6.20 27.63
C VAL A 121 17.22 -6.88 28.34
N LYS A 122 17.93 -6.17 29.22
CA LYS A 122 19.02 -6.74 30.03
C LYS A 122 18.51 -7.31 31.34
#